data_3fb83eb6d0cf3f2374c83020b9bb22b8
#
_entry.id   3fb83eb6d0cf3f2374c83020b9bb22b8
#
_cell.length_a   1.000
_cell.length_b   1.000
_cell.length_c   1.000
_cell.angle_alpha   90.00
_cell.angle_beta   90.00
_cell.angle_gamma   90.00
#
_symmetry.space_group_name_H-M   'P 1'
#
loop_
_entity.id
_entity.type
_entity.pdbx_description
1 polymer ?
#
loop_
_entity_poly.entity_id
_entity_poly.type
_entity_poly.pdbx_seq_one_letter_code
_entity_poly.pdbx_strand_id
1 'polypeptide(L)'
;MEPREPKTPHIVITDREPGLPFSKGLMASQVMVTGLSPYRAYQVAEAIEDRLRDQGLASVTSAELSELALSVIGDIAGERYAKNYIRWQEVERLDVPLVILIGGTTGVGKSTIATQLAARLGIVRVVATDAIREVMRSMLSSELMPTLHTSSFHADQALREPPGTSSDALLLGFREQTAAVAVGIDALIERAALEGTSIVIEGAHIVPGFLDLDSRRDRILAVPFVLGVEDEGRHLSHFATREDAVAARPAERYAAGFENIRRLQRYVKSQALSHGVPVLPNYSFDQAIAAVMDLVMEHTTQRATEIREAAATIADRSITVDARSEHPADESPAPEHPVAGGQTA
;
A
#
# COMPACT_ATOMS: atom_id res chain seq x y z
N MET A 1 -29.19 -45.91 -1.75
CA MET A 1 -28.26 -45.32 -0.81
C MET A 1 -26.89 -45.40 -1.47
N GLU A 2 -26.48 -44.32 -2.19
CA GLU A 2 -25.18 -44.27 -2.88
C GLU A 2 -24.05 -44.31 -1.85
N PRO A 3 -22.97 -45.04 -2.10
CA PRO A 3 -21.81 -45.07 -1.22
C PRO A 3 -21.20 -43.66 -1.18
N ARG A 4 -21.12 -43.05 0.01
CA ARG A 4 -20.35 -41.84 0.23
C ARG A 4 -18.90 -42.11 -0.16
N GLU A 5 -18.40 -41.38 -1.16
CA GLU A 5 -16.97 -41.36 -1.46
C GLU A 5 -16.15 -41.18 -0.18
N PRO A 6 -15.03 -41.89 0.00
CA PRO A 6 -14.17 -41.71 1.15
C PRO A 6 -13.68 -40.28 1.17
N LYS A 7 -14.01 -39.54 2.22
CA LYS A 7 -13.47 -38.15 2.43
C LYS A 7 -11.94 -38.26 2.43
N THR A 8 -11.31 -37.68 1.41
CA THR A 8 -9.87 -37.55 1.36
C THR A 8 -9.41 -36.92 2.67
N PRO A 9 -8.43 -37.47 3.40
CA PRO A 9 -7.97 -36.90 4.65
C PRO A 9 -7.47 -35.48 4.41
N HIS A 10 -8.01 -34.53 5.15
CA HIS A 10 -7.57 -33.13 5.08
C HIS A 10 -6.20 -33.01 5.73
N ILE A 11 -5.24 -32.44 5.01
CA ILE A 11 -3.93 -32.07 5.57
C ILE A 11 -4.16 -30.91 6.52
N VAL A 12 -3.63 -30.98 7.75
CA VAL A 12 -3.86 -29.99 8.81
C VAL A 12 -2.58 -29.17 9.04
N ILE A 13 -2.71 -27.86 9.09
CA ILE A 13 -1.65 -26.94 9.51
C ILE A 13 -1.69 -26.86 11.03
N THR A 14 -0.65 -27.36 11.72
CA THR A 14 -0.69 -27.69 13.15
C THR A 14 -0.30 -26.55 14.08
N ASP A 15 0.47 -25.58 13.62
CA ASP A 15 0.96 -24.45 14.41
C ASP A 15 -0.01 -23.24 14.44
N ARG A 16 -1.23 -23.41 13.91
CA ARG A 16 -2.34 -22.44 14.01
C ARG A 16 -3.45 -23.05 14.86
N GLU A 17 -3.78 -22.46 15.95
CA GLU A 17 -4.87 -22.90 16.83
C GLU A 17 -6.23 -22.27 16.45
N PRO A 18 -7.30 -23.08 16.30
CA PRO A 18 -7.30 -24.53 16.15
C PRO A 18 -6.68 -24.94 14.81
N GLY A 19 -6.06 -26.14 14.71
CA GLY A 19 -5.44 -26.61 13.48
C GLY A 19 -6.31 -26.35 12.24
N LEU A 20 -5.78 -25.65 11.26
CA LEU A 20 -6.52 -25.26 10.06
C LEU A 20 -6.30 -26.28 8.94
N PRO A 21 -7.36 -26.76 8.24
CA PRO A 21 -7.17 -27.59 7.07
C PRO A 21 -6.47 -26.81 5.95
N PHE A 22 -5.57 -27.48 5.24
CA PHE A 22 -4.96 -26.90 4.03
C PHE A 22 -6.05 -26.55 3.02
N SER A 23 -5.94 -25.36 2.45
CA SER A 23 -6.86 -24.85 1.43
C SER A 23 -6.09 -24.36 0.21
N LYS A 24 -6.34 -24.99 -0.95
CA LYS A 24 -5.76 -24.53 -2.23
C LYS A 24 -6.10 -23.08 -2.53
N GLY A 25 -7.31 -22.63 -2.22
CA GLY A 25 -7.73 -21.25 -2.44
C GLY A 25 -6.94 -20.26 -1.60
N LEU A 26 -6.72 -20.54 -0.32
CA LEU A 26 -5.89 -19.71 0.55
C LEU A 26 -4.43 -19.74 0.12
N MET A 27 -3.90 -20.92 -0.24
CA MET A 27 -2.54 -21.04 -0.75
C MET A 27 -2.35 -20.28 -2.06
N ALA A 28 -3.29 -20.37 -3.00
CA ALA A 28 -3.26 -19.60 -4.23
C ALA A 28 -3.25 -18.08 -3.94
N SER A 29 -4.06 -17.61 -2.99
CA SER A 29 -4.05 -16.20 -2.58
C SER A 29 -2.69 -15.79 -2.01
N GLN A 30 -2.04 -16.62 -1.19
CA GLN A 30 -0.70 -16.36 -0.68
C GLN A 30 0.38 -16.35 -1.78
N VAL A 31 0.21 -17.15 -2.82
CA VAL A 31 1.13 -17.19 -3.96
C VAL A 31 0.92 -16.02 -4.92
N MET A 32 -0.30 -15.46 -5.01
CA MET A 32 -0.57 -14.30 -5.87
C MET A 32 0.24 -13.06 -5.53
N VAL A 33 0.68 -12.89 -4.28
CA VAL A 33 1.53 -11.76 -3.86
C VAL A 33 2.87 -11.72 -4.61
N THR A 34 3.32 -12.86 -5.15
CA THR A 34 4.54 -12.93 -5.96
C THR A 34 4.43 -12.25 -7.33
N GLY A 35 3.22 -11.84 -7.73
CA GLY A 35 2.92 -11.27 -9.04
C GLY A 35 2.35 -12.29 -10.04
N LEU A 36 2.13 -13.53 -9.64
CA LEU A 36 1.49 -14.53 -10.49
C LEU A 36 0.02 -14.18 -10.76
N SER A 37 -0.45 -14.52 -11.97
CA SER A 37 -1.88 -14.44 -12.27
C SER A 37 -2.67 -15.44 -11.41
N PRO A 38 -3.98 -15.21 -11.15
CA PRO A 38 -4.79 -16.12 -10.35
C PRO A 38 -4.76 -17.58 -10.84
N TYR A 39 -4.78 -17.77 -12.15
CA TYR A 39 -4.70 -19.10 -12.77
C TYR A 39 -3.38 -19.81 -12.44
N ARG A 40 -2.24 -19.13 -12.65
CA ARG A 40 -0.92 -19.70 -12.35
C ARG A 40 -0.71 -19.93 -10.85
N ALA A 41 -1.20 -19.02 -10.00
CA ALA A 41 -1.13 -19.17 -8.56
C ALA A 41 -1.93 -20.41 -8.08
N TYR A 42 -3.09 -20.68 -8.71
CA TYR A 42 -3.87 -21.88 -8.41
C TYR A 42 -3.16 -23.16 -8.85
N GLN A 43 -2.49 -23.17 -10.01
CA GLN A 43 -1.68 -24.31 -10.45
C GLN A 43 -0.53 -24.60 -9.47
N VAL A 44 0.13 -23.58 -8.95
CA VAL A 44 1.17 -23.73 -7.91
C VAL A 44 0.56 -24.30 -6.63
N ALA A 45 -0.59 -23.80 -6.18
CA ALA A 45 -1.26 -24.30 -4.99
C ALA A 45 -1.71 -25.76 -5.12
N GLU A 46 -2.14 -26.18 -6.31
CA GLU A 46 -2.48 -27.57 -6.64
C GLU A 46 -1.24 -28.47 -6.57
N ALA A 47 -0.12 -28.06 -7.16
CA ALA A 47 1.12 -28.79 -7.09
C ALA A 47 1.69 -28.91 -5.66
N ILE A 48 1.48 -27.91 -4.81
CA ILE A 48 1.82 -27.98 -3.37
C ILE A 48 0.96 -29.06 -2.69
N GLU A 49 -0.35 -29.07 -2.93
CA GLU A 49 -1.24 -30.10 -2.36
C GLU A 49 -0.84 -31.51 -2.79
N ASP A 50 -0.51 -31.70 -4.08
CA ASP A 50 -0.10 -32.99 -4.62
C ASP A 50 1.22 -33.45 -3.96
N ARG A 51 2.20 -32.59 -3.80
CA ARG A 51 3.47 -32.93 -3.10
C ARG A 51 3.24 -33.30 -1.63
N LEU A 52 2.36 -32.59 -0.93
CA LEU A 52 1.99 -32.94 0.45
C LEU A 52 1.34 -34.33 0.55
N ARG A 53 0.49 -34.68 -0.43
CA ARG A 53 -0.17 -35.99 -0.51
C ARG A 53 0.83 -37.09 -0.86
N ASP A 54 1.72 -36.85 -1.81
CA ASP A 54 2.74 -37.82 -2.24
C ASP A 54 3.70 -38.16 -1.10
N GLN A 55 3.96 -37.23 -0.21
CA GLN A 55 4.74 -37.42 1.01
C GLN A 55 3.97 -38.12 2.12
N GLY A 56 2.67 -38.41 1.93
CA GLY A 56 1.83 -39.05 2.92
C GLY A 56 1.59 -38.25 4.19
N LEU A 57 1.76 -36.92 4.15
CA LEU A 57 1.64 -36.05 5.30
C LEU A 57 0.18 -35.80 5.67
N ALA A 58 -0.21 -36.15 6.89
CA ALA A 58 -1.50 -35.83 7.47
C ALA A 58 -1.51 -34.40 8.09
N SER A 59 -0.35 -33.89 8.41
CA SER A 59 -0.16 -32.56 9.02
C SER A 59 1.16 -31.93 8.58
N VAL A 60 1.22 -30.61 8.59
CA VAL A 60 2.38 -29.80 8.23
C VAL A 60 2.38 -28.53 9.08
N THR A 61 3.55 -28.02 9.42
CA THR A 61 3.69 -26.71 10.05
C THR A 61 3.67 -25.59 9.00
N SER A 62 3.38 -24.35 9.41
CA SER A 62 3.45 -23.19 8.51
C SER A 62 4.85 -23.00 7.91
N ALA A 63 5.89 -23.31 8.67
CA ALA A 63 7.30 -23.22 8.21
C ALA A 63 7.57 -24.25 7.11
N GLU A 64 7.25 -25.52 7.34
CA GLU A 64 7.41 -26.61 6.34
C GLU A 64 6.57 -26.34 5.07
N LEU A 65 5.33 -25.80 5.25
CA LEU A 65 4.49 -25.42 4.13
C LEU A 65 5.11 -24.27 3.31
N SER A 66 5.74 -23.29 3.98
CA SER A 66 6.40 -22.18 3.33
C SER A 66 7.66 -22.63 2.56
N GLU A 67 8.46 -23.54 3.10
CA GLU A 67 9.60 -24.11 2.39
C GLU A 67 9.18 -24.91 1.16
N LEU A 68 8.14 -25.74 1.30
CA LEU A 68 7.57 -26.47 0.18
C LEU A 68 7.02 -25.54 -0.90
N ALA A 69 6.27 -24.49 -0.50
CA ALA A 69 5.75 -23.49 -1.41
C ALA A 69 6.87 -22.79 -2.18
N LEU A 70 7.95 -22.41 -1.51
CA LEU A 70 9.12 -21.79 -2.12
C LEU A 70 9.75 -22.68 -3.19
N SER A 71 9.94 -23.97 -2.90
CA SER A 71 10.46 -24.95 -3.86
C SER A 71 9.55 -25.07 -5.08
N VAL A 72 8.23 -25.26 -4.85
CA VAL A 72 7.25 -25.45 -5.95
C VAL A 72 7.11 -24.19 -6.80
N ILE A 73 7.13 -22.99 -6.20
CA ILE A 73 7.10 -21.72 -6.93
C ILE A 73 8.35 -21.61 -7.82
N GLY A 74 9.53 -21.97 -7.30
CA GLY A 74 10.77 -21.96 -8.06
C GLY A 74 10.70 -22.89 -9.28
N ASP A 75 10.22 -24.11 -9.09
CA ASP A 75 10.13 -25.14 -10.14
C ASP A 75 9.12 -24.79 -11.23
N ILE A 76 7.94 -24.28 -10.87
CA ILE A 76 6.81 -24.09 -11.80
C ILE A 76 6.79 -22.67 -12.38
N ALA A 77 7.07 -21.67 -11.54
CA ALA A 77 6.94 -20.27 -11.93
C ALA A 77 8.27 -19.60 -12.23
N GLY A 78 9.34 -20.06 -11.61
CA GLY A 78 10.71 -19.57 -11.79
C GLY A 78 11.22 -18.77 -10.59
N GLU A 79 12.54 -18.59 -10.55
CA GLU A 79 13.29 -18.02 -9.41
C GLU A 79 12.84 -16.60 -9.02
N ARG A 80 12.42 -15.77 -9.99
CA ARG A 80 11.89 -14.42 -9.72
C ARG A 80 10.71 -14.45 -8.75
N TYR A 81 9.76 -15.35 -8.98
CA TYR A 81 8.56 -15.48 -8.14
C TYR A 81 8.88 -16.08 -6.78
N ALA A 82 9.83 -17.02 -6.73
CA ALA A 82 10.34 -17.56 -5.48
C ALA A 82 11.00 -16.48 -4.61
N LYS A 83 11.83 -15.60 -5.20
CA LYS A 83 12.41 -14.44 -4.51
C LYS A 83 11.35 -13.47 -4.01
N ASN A 84 10.32 -13.19 -4.80
CA ASN A 84 9.21 -12.33 -4.38
C ASN A 84 8.43 -12.95 -3.21
N TYR A 85 8.27 -14.27 -3.18
CA TYR A 85 7.63 -14.96 -2.06
C TYR A 85 8.39 -14.77 -0.74
N ILE A 86 9.72 -14.93 -0.77
CA ILE A 86 10.58 -14.69 0.41
C ILE A 86 10.45 -13.22 0.87
N ARG A 87 10.58 -12.27 -0.07
CA ARG A 87 10.49 -10.84 0.23
C ARG A 87 9.17 -10.48 0.88
N TRP A 88 8.07 -11.05 0.36
CA TRP A 88 6.75 -10.78 0.93
C TRP A 88 6.61 -11.32 2.36
N GLN A 89 7.12 -12.51 2.64
CA GLN A 89 7.14 -13.04 4.00
C GLN A 89 7.92 -12.13 4.99
N GLU A 90 8.95 -11.45 4.50
CA GLU A 90 9.66 -10.46 5.30
C GLU A 90 8.82 -9.22 5.58
N VAL A 91 8.02 -8.79 4.62
CA VAL A 91 7.07 -7.66 4.78
C VAL A 91 5.96 -8.02 5.76
N GLU A 92 5.38 -9.23 5.67
CA GLU A 92 4.34 -9.71 6.61
C GLU A 92 4.80 -9.80 8.07
N ARG A 93 6.12 -9.92 8.30
CA ARG A 93 6.69 -9.89 9.66
C ARG A 93 6.83 -8.50 10.25
N LEU A 94 6.64 -7.46 9.44
CA LEU A 94 6.62 -6.09 9.94
C LEU A 94 5.24 -5.82 10.52
N ASP A 95 5.21 -5.36 11.75
CA ASP A 95 3.95 -5.01 12.46
C ASP A 95 3.48 -3.60 12.09
N VAL A 96 3.50 -3.30 10.77
CA VAL A 96 3.04 -2.02 10.23
C VAL A 96 2.17 -2.23 9.00
N PRO A 97 1.03 -1.54 8.87
CA PRO A 97 0.12 -1.72 7.75
C PRO A 97 0.68 -1.12 6.45
N LEU A 98 0.34 -1.75 5.33
CA LEU A 98 0.64 -1.27 3.99
C LEU A 98 -0.45 -0.28 3.54
N VAL A 99 -0.05 0.94 3.19
CA VAL A 99 -0.91 2.00 2.65
C VAL A 99 -0.53 2.28 1.21
N ILE A 100 -1.34 1.81 0.27
CA ILE A 100 -1.11 2.02 -1.16
C ILE A 100 -1.94 3.19 -1.64
N LEU A 101 -1.29 4.16 -2.28
CA LEU A 101 -1.92 5.39 -2.76
C LEU A 101 -1.79 5.49 -4.28
N ILE A 102 -2.92 5.38 -4.99
CA ILE A 102 -2.98 5.34 -6.45
C ILE A 102 -3.55 6.64 -6.99
N GLY A 103 -2.66 7.53 -7.43
CA GLY A 103 -3.02 8.79 -8.08
C GLY A 103 -3.25 8.66 -9.58
N GLY A 104 -3.76 9.72 -10.17
CA GLY A 104 -3.98 9.85 -11.61
C GLY A 104 -5.38 10.36 -11.94
N THR A 105 -5.56 10.92 -13.14
CA THR A 105 -6.83 11.52 -13.56
C THR A 105 -7.92 10.50 -13.87
N THR A 106 -9.10 10.99 -14.14
CA THR A 106 -10.24 10.16 -14.59
C THR A 106 -9.87 9.41 -15.87
N GLY A 107 -10.24 8.13 -15.97
CA GLY A 107 -10.06 7.32 -17.19
C GLY A 107 -8.73 6.59 -17.31
N VAL A 108 -7.77 6.76 -16.39
CA VAL A 108 -6.46 6.07 -16.46
C VAL A 108 -6.44 4.65 -15.89
N GLY A 109 -7.57 4.10 -15.45
CA GLY A 109 -7.68 2.70 -14.99
C GLY A 109 -7.35 2.45 -13.52
N LYS A 110 -7.28 3.49 -12.66
CA LYS A 110 -6.94 3.38 -11.23
C LYS A 110 -7.76 2.35 -10.47
N SER A 111 -9.10 2.42 -10.56
CA SER A 111 -10.00 1.53 -9.79
C SER A 111 -9.82 0.06 -10.16
N THR A 112 -9.56 -0.23 -11.45
CA THR A 112 -9.28 -1.59 -11.92
C THR A 112 -7.97 -2.12 -11.35
N ILE A 113 -6.91 -1.31 -11.42
CA ILE A 113 -5.61 -1.66 -10.82
C ILE A 113 -5.73 -1.80 -9.30
N ALA A 114 -6.39 -0.87 -8.61
CA ALA A 114 -6.60 -0.90 -7.16
C ALA A 114 -7.27 -2.20 -6.69
N THR A 115 -8.37 -2.58 -7.34
CA THR A 115 -9.10 -3.81 -7.00
C THR A 115 -8.25 -5.07 -7.21
N GLN A 116 -7.55 -5.15 -8.33
CA GLN A 116 -6.71 -6.30 -8.65
C GLN A 116 -5.46 -6.37 -7.77
N LEU A 117 -4.86 -5.24 -7.44
CA LEU A 117 -3.74 -5.16 -6.52
C LEU A 117 -4.15 -5.58 -5.11
N ALA A 118 -5.25 -5.05 -4.61
CA ALA A 118 -5.80 -5.39 -3.31
C ALA A 118 -6.10 -6.90 -3.19
N ALA A 119 -6.72 -7.49 -4.22
CA ALA A 119 -6.99 -8.93 -4.25
C ALA A 119 -5.71 -9.79 -4.21
N ARG A 120 -4.64 -9.36 -4.90
CA ARG A 120 -3.34 -10.07 -4.92
C ARG A 120 -2.59 -9.96 -3.61
N LEU A 121 -2.69 -8.81 -2.93
CA LEU A 121 -2.02 -8.53 -1.66
C LEU A 121 -2.86 -8.92 -0.43
N GLY A 122 -4.05 -9.50 -0.63
CA GLY A 122 -4.96 -9.85 0.48
C GLY A 122 -5.53 -8.63 1.22
N ILE A 123 -5.49 -7.43 0.61
CA ILE A 123 -6.00 -6.21 1.21
C ILE A 123 -7.50 -6.11 0.97
N VAL A 124 -8.29 -6.09 2.04
CA VAL A 124 -9.76 -6.06 1.96
C VAL A 124 -10.33 -4.64 1.87
N ARG A 125 -9.54 -3.63 2.20
CA ARG A 125 -9.98 -2.22 2.22
C ARG A 125 -9.50 -1.50 0.96
N VAL A 126 -10.43 -1.18 0.07
CA VAL A 126 -10.20 -0.33 -1.11
C VAL A 126 -11.14 0.85 -1.05
N VAL A 127 -10.61 2.05 -1.06
CA VAL A 127 -11.40 3.29 -0.97
C VAL A 127 -11.10 4.21 -2.14
N ALA A 128 -12.13 4.64 -2.86
CA ALA A 128 -12.03 5.66 -3.89
C ALA A 128 -12.12 7.06 -3.27
N THR A 129 -11.26 7.99 -3.67
CA THR A 129 -11.33 9.38 -3.17
C THR A 129 -12.61 10.10 -3.59
N ASP A 130 -13.26 9.67 -4.65
CA ASP A 130 -14.57 10.16 -5.02
C ASP A 130 -15.65 9.79 -3.98
N ALA A 131 -15.54 8.64 -3.31
CA ALA A 131 -16.43 8.28 -2.21
C ALA A 131 -16.19 9.18 -0.99
N ILE A 132 -14.94 9.50 -0.68
CA ILE A 132 -14.59 10.45 0.38
C ILE A 132 -15.20 11.83 0.07
N ARG A 133 -14.98 12.33 -1.15
CA ARG A 133 -15.54 13.59 -1.62
C ARG A 133 -17.07 13.60 -1.51
N GLU A 134 -17.75 12.50 -1.85
CA GLU A 134 -19.20 12.38 -1.77
C GLU A 134 -19.72 12.47 -0.33
N VAL A 135 -19.05 11.81 0.62
CA VAL A 135 -19.35 11.91 2.05
C VAL A 135 -19.15 13.35 2.53
N MET A 136 -18.01 13.98 2.21
CA MET A 136 -17.75 15.37 2.61
C MET A 136 -18.77 16.35 2.01
N ARG A 137 -19.14 16.17 0.76
CA ARG A 137 -20.14 16.97 0.07
C ARG A 137 -21.54 16.84 0.69
N SER A 138 -21.87 15.69 1.29
CA SER A 138 -23.15 15.52 2.01
C SER A 138 -23.19 16.26 3.35
N MET A 139 -22.02 16.55 3.93
CA MET A 139 -21.87 17.23 5.22
C MET A 139 -21.62 18.73 5.08
N LEU A 140 -20.97 19.17 3.99
CA LEU A 140 -20.55 20.53 3.75
C LEU A 140 -21.38 21.12 2.59
N SER A 141 -22.05 22.26 2.83
CA SER A 141 -22.86 22.90 1.80
C SER A 141 -22.02 23.42 0.64
N SER A 142 -22.64 23.61 -0.52
CA SER A 142 -21.99 24.19 -1.70
C SER A 142 -21.57 25.67 -1.49
N GLU A 143 -22.17 26.36 -0.51
CA GLU A 143 -21.77 27.70 -0.11
C GLU A 143 -20.47 27.68 0.68
N LEU A 144 -20.27 26.65 1.51
CA LEU A 144 -19.07 26.51 2.33
C LEU A 144 -17.88 25.95 1.54
N MET A 145 -18.11 24.91 0.73
CA MET A 145 -17.05 24.22 -0.04
C MET A 145 -17.54 23.92 -1.48
N PRO A 146 -17.67 24.95 -2.33
CA PRO A 146 -18.26 24.79 -3.66
C PRO A 146 -17.50 23.79 -4.55
N THR A 147 -16.19 23.72 -4.44
CA THR A 147 -15.35 22.81 -5.24
C THR A 147 -15.62 21.34 -4.98
N LEU A 148 -16.11 20.93 -3.79
CA LEU A 148 -16.53 19.56 -3.53
C LEU A 148 -17.78 19.12 -4.33
N HIS A 149 -18.60 20.09 -4.80
CA HIS A 149 -19.86 19.84 -5.49
C HIS A 149 -19.73 19.75 -7.02
N THR A 150 -18.52 19.84 -7.55
CA THR A 150 -18.21 19.65 -8.98
C THR A 150 -17.32 18.43 -9.20
N SER A 151 -17.18 18.02 -10.48
CA SER A 151 -16.13 17.06 -10.83
C SER A 151 -14.76 17.73 -10.85
N SER A 152 -13.69 16.96 -10.58
CA SER A 152 -12.33 17.47 -10.53
C SER A 152 -11.90 18.22 -11.80
N PHE A 153 -12.39 17.80 -12.97
CA PHE A 153 -12.07 18.43 -14.26
C PHE A 153 -13.02 19.61 -14.63
N HIS A 154 -13.90 20.00 -13.73
CA HIS A 154 -14.76 21.19 -13.78
C HIS A 154 -14.69 22.01 -12.48
N ALA A 155 -13.63 21.82 -11.69
CA ALA A 155 -13.47 22.50 -10.40
C ALA A 155 -13.29 24.03 -10.55
N ASP A 156 -12.85 24.49 -11.72
CA ASP A 156 -12.80 25.90 -12.11
C ASP A 156 -14.16 26.62 -12.02
N GLN A 157 -15.24 25.91 -12.33
CA GLN A 157 -16.61 26.46 -12.33
C GLN A 157 -17.15 26.74 -10.91
N ALA A 158 -16.48 26.22 -9.89
CA ALA A 158 -16.89 26.34 -8.50
C ALA A 158 -15.95 27.25 -7.67
N LEU A 159 -15.03 27.96 -8.29
CA LEU A 159 -14.22 28.96 -7.59
C LEU A 159 -15.09 30.12 -7.12
N ARG A 160 -14.91 30.56 -5.86
CA ARG A 160 -15.66 31.68 -5.28
C ARG A 160 -15.30 33.02 -5.92
N GLU A 161 -14.04 33.17 -6.25
CA GLU A 161 -13.52 34.37 -6.90
C GLU A 161 -12.87 34.00 -8.23
N PRO A 162 -13.11 34.77 -9.29
CA PRO A 162 -12.40 34.53 -10.54
C PRO A 162 -10.90 34.72 -10.30
N PRO A 163 -10.06 33.79 -10.75
CA PRO A 163 -8.62 33.90 -10.59
C PRO A 163 -8.12 35.13 -11.34
N GLY A 164 -7.04 35.76 -10.83
CA GLY A 164 -6.35 36.81 -11.53
C GLY A 164 -5.88 36.35 -12.93
N THR A 165 -5.66 37.30 -13.84
CA THR A 165 -5.35 37.05 -15.26
C THR A 165 -4.15 36.14 -15.53
N SER A 166 -3.30 35.90 -14.53
CA SER A 166 -2.09 35.05 -14.63
C SER A 166 -2.28 33.64 -14.04
N SER A 167 -3.41 33.33 -13.44
CA SER A 167 -3.63 32.07 -12.70
C SER A 167 -4.50 31.11 -13.50
N ASP A 168 -4.13 29.83 -13.48
CA ASP A 168 -4.89 28.75 -14.09
C ASP A 168 -6.09 28.36 -13.19
N ALA A 169 -7.30 28.79 -13.58
CA ALA A 169 -8.54 28.53 -12.84
C ALA A 169 -8.77 27.03 -12.57
N LEU A 170 -8.52 26.19 -13.57
CA LEU A 170 -8.71 24.75 -13.45
C LEU A 170 -7.81 24.16 -12.36
N LEU A 171 -6.53 24.53 -12.38
CA LEU A 171 -5.58 24.04 -11.39
C LEU A 171 -5.88 24.59 -9.99
N LEU A 172 -6.32 25.83 -9.87
CA LEU A 172 -6.73 26.41 -8.58
C LEU A 172 -7.89 25.65 -7.97
N GLY A 173 -8.98 25.48 -8.73
CA GLY A 173 -10.16 24.74 -8.25
C GLY A 173 -9.86 23.29 -7.94
N PHE A 174 -9.06 22.63 -8.76
CA PHE A 174 -8.63 21.25 -8.52
C PHE A 174 -7.76 21.13 -7.24
N ARG A 175 -6.84 22.06 -7.02
CA ARG A 175 -6.00 22.07 -5.82
C ARG A 175 -6.82 22.31 -4.56
N GLU A 176 -7.78 23.25 -4.59
CA GLU A 176 -8.70 23.50 -3.47
C GLU A 176 -9.52 22.26 -3.14
N GLN A 177 -10.10 21.61 -4.17
CA GLN A 177 -10.82 20.34 -3.99
C GLN A 177 -9.92 19.23 -3.44
N THR A 178 -8.70 19.10 -3.97
CA THR A 178 -7.72 18.10 -3.52
C THR A 178 -7.33 18.32 -2.07
N ALA A 179 -7.05 19.57 -1.67
CA ALA A 179 -6.71 19.90 -0.28
C ALA A 179 -7.84 19.55 0.69
N ALA A 180 -9.10 19.82 0.31
CA ALA A 180 -10.24 19.44 1.10
C ALA A 180 -10.36 17.92 1.25
N VAL A 181 -10.28 17.16 0.15
CA VAL A 181 -10.41 15.70 0.17
C VAL A 181 -9.23 15.05 0.87
N ALA A 182 -8.03 15.65 0.83
CA ALA A 182 -6.84 15.16 1.52
C ALA A 182 -7.05 15.01 3.03
N VAL A 183 -7.88 15.85 3.66
CA VAL A 183 -8.23 15.71 5.09
C VAL A 183 -8.91 14.38 5.36
N GLY A 184 -9.83 13.96 4.49
CA GLY A 184 -10.49 12.66 4.61
C GLY A 184 -9.56 11.49 4.31
N ILE A 185 -8.64 11.66 3.36
CA ILE A 185 -7.61 10.65 3.06
C ILE A 185 -6.68 10.48 4.26
N ASP A 186 -6.20 11.57 4.85
CA ASP A 186 -5.37 11.57 6.04
C ASP A 186 -6.03 10.85 7.23
N ALA A 187 -7.32 11.08 7.44
CA ALA A 187 -8.09 10.40 8.49
C ALA A 187 -8.14 8.87 8.27
N LEU A 188 -8.27 8.41 7.01
CA LEU A 188 -8.23 6.98 6.68
C LEU A 188 -6.86 6.37 6.86
N ILE A 189 -5.79 7.08 6.50
CA ILE A 189 -4.40 6.66 6.72
C ILE A 189 -4.11 6.53 8.22
N GLU A 190 -4.52 7.53 9.01
CA GLU A 190 -4.36 7.51 10.46
C GLU A 190 -5.11 6.34 11.11
N ARG A 191 -6.33 6.09 10.66
CA ARG A 191 -7.12 4.94 11.12
C ARG A 191 -6.45 3.61 10.75
N ALA A 192 -5.92 3.48 9.53
CA ALA A 192 -5.19 2.29 9.09
C ALA A 192 -3.97 2.03 9.97
N ALA A 193 -3.22 3.08 10.32
CA ALA A 193 -2.07 3.02 11.22
C ALA A 193 -2.46 2.59 12.65
N LEU A 194 -3.57 3.12 13.19
CA LEU A 194 -4.06 2.78 14.54
C LEU A 194 -4.60 1.35 14.64
N GLU A 195 -5.26 0.87 13.59
CA GLU A 195 -5.86 -0.47 13.55
C GLU A 195 -4.87 -1.55 13.05
N GLY A 196 -3.67 -1.18 12.61
CA GLY A 196 -2.71 -2.10 11.99
C GLY A 196 -3.25 -2.76 10.71
N THR A 197 -4.15 -2.09 9.96
CA THR A 197 -4.86 -2.70 8.83
C THR A 197 -4.49 -2.05 7.51
N SER A 198 -3.99 -2.84 6.57
CA SER A 198 -3.61 -2.37 5.24
C SER A 198 -4.81 -1.84 4.42
N ILE A 199 -4.54 -0.82 3.60
CA ILE A 199 -5.55 -0.13 2.79
C ILE A 199 -5.00 0.28 1.43
N VAL A 200 -5.85 0.23 0.40
CA VAL A 200 -5.61 0.84 -0.91
C VAL A 200 -6.55 2.04 -1.05
N ILE A 201 -6.00 3.22 -1.31
CA ILE A 201 -6.77 4.44 -1.59
C ILE A 201 -6.45 4.87 -3.02
N GLU A 202 -7.48 5.03 -3.86
CA GLU A 202 -7.30 5.42 -5.24
C GLU A 202 -8.12 6.64 -5.61
N GLY A 203 -7.61 7.50 -6.48
CA GLY A 203 -8.43 8.59 -7.02
C GLY A 203 -7.65 9.76 -7.59
N ALA A 204 -8.41 10.70 -8.17
CA ALA A 204 -7.83 11.91 -8.74
C ALA A 204 -7.24 12.84 -7.67
N HIS A 205 -7.69 12.72 -6.43
CA HIS A 205 -7.25 13.56 -5.30
C HIS A 205 -5.99 13.00 -4.59
N ILE A 206 -5.45 11.84 -5.03
CA ILE A 206 -4.13 11.40 -4.63
C ILE A 206 -3.11 12.15 -5.49
N VAL A 207 -2.72 13.31 -5.01
CA VAL A 207 -1.76 14.20 -5.67
C VAL A 207 -0.53 14.34 -4.77
N PRO A 208 0.67 14.00 -5.24
CA PRO A 208 1.90 14.17 -4.47
C PRO A 208 2.07 15.61 -3.97
N GLY A 209 2.51 15.76 -2.72
CA GLY A 209 2.65 17.04 -2.04
C GLY A 209 1.42 17.52 -1.26
N PHE A 210 0.28 16.80 -1.30
CA PHE A 210 -0.91 17.11 -0.49
C PHE A 210 -1.07 16.23 0.76
N LEU A 211 -0.29 15.15 0.87
CA LEU A 211 -0.30 14.24 2.01
C LEU A 211 1.09 14.20 2.63
N ASP A 212 1.17 14.32 3.93
CA ASP A 212 2.42 14.16 4.69
C ASP A 212 2.59 12.69 5.09
N LEU A 213 3.22 11.92 4.21
CA LEU A 213 3.51 10.50 4.45
C LEU A 213 4.77 10.30 5.30
N ASP A 214 5.71 11.25 5.26
CA ASP A 214 6.98 11.16 5.96
C ASP A 214 6.81 11.22 7.48
N SER A 215 5.88 12.02 7.98
CA SER A 215 5.57 12.11 9.41
C SER A 215 5.02 10.80 10.01
N ARG A 216 4.55 9.87 9.16
CA ARG A 216 3.95 8.58 9.53
C ARG A 216 4.83 7.38 9.18
N ARG A 217 6.02 7.64 8.72
CA ARG A 217 6.96 6.66 8.17
C ARG A 217 7.23 5.47 9.11
N ASP A 218 7.21 5.69 10.43
CA ASP A 218 7.44 4.63 11.42
C ASP A 218 6.18 3.81 11.75
N ARG A 219 5.01 4.24 11.29
CA ARG A 219 3.71 3.64 11.61
C ARG A 219 3.01 3.00 10.42
N ILE A 220 3.46 3.27 9.20
CA ILE A 220 2.90 2.72 7.96
C ILE A 220 3.99 2.43 6.92
N LEU A 221 3.72 1.47 6.06
CA LEU A 221 4.45 1.28 4.79
C LEU A 221 3.67 1.98 3.67
N ALA A 222 4.04 3.22 3.35
CA ALA A 222 3.36 3.97 2.30
C ALA A 222 3.96 3.67 0.92
N VAL A 223 3.13 3.33 -0.06
CA VAL A 223 3.53 3.12 -1.47
C VAL A 223 2.69 4.03 -2.38
N PRO A 224 3.10 5.30 -2.56
CA PRO A 224 2.45 6.21 -3.48
C PRO A 224 2.93 6.00 -4.92
N PHE A 225 2.01 6.03 -5.88
CA PHE A 225 2.34 6.11 -7.31
C PHE A 225 1.19 6.74 -8.10
N VAL A 226 1.50 7.20 -9.30
CA VAL A 226 0.55 7.82 -10.23
C VAL A 226 0.41 6.96 -11.48
N LEU A 227 -0.82 6.68 -11.90
CA LEU A 227 -1.11 6.07 -13.20
C LEU A 227 -1.35 7.14 -14.25
N GLY A 228 -0.81 6.93 -15.46
CA GLY A 228 -1.00 7.82 -16.58
C GLY A 228 -1.21 7.09 -17.89
N VAL A 229 -1.92 7.73 -18.82
CA VAL A 229 -2.09 7.28 -20.22
C VAL A 229 -1.61 8.41 -21.12
N GLU A 230 -0.49 8.22 -21.82
CA GLU A 230 0.10 9.27 -22.68
C GLU A 230 -0.70 9.45 -23.97
N ASP A 231 -1.07 8.35 -24.61
CA ASP A 231 -1.82 8.36 -25.85
C ASP A 231 -3.25 8.84 -25.62
N GLU A 232 -3.63 9.93 -26.28
CA GLU A 232 -4.96 10.57 -26.12
C GLU A 232 -6.09 9.70 -26.65
N GLY A 233 -5.86 8.99 -27.75
CA GLY A 233 -6.85 8.10 -28.34
C GLY A 233 -7.17 6.93 -27.42
N ARG A 234 -6.13 6.32 -26.82
CA ARG A 234 -6.32 5.27 -25.81
C ARG A 234 -6.99 5.80 -24.55
N HIS A 235 -6.60 6.99 -24.07
CA HIS A 235 -7.24 7.58 -22.90
C HIS A 235 -8.72 7.83 -23.16
N LEU A 236 -9.07 8.30 -24.35
CA LEU A 236 -10.46 8.53 -24.75
C LEU A 236 -11.24 7.20 -24.88
N SER A 237 -10.61 6.14 -25.42
CA SER A 237 -11.26 4.83 -25.53
C SER A 237 -11.62 4.18 -24.20
N HIS A 238 -10.90 4.51 -23.12
CA HIS A 238 -11.22 4.03 -21.77
C HIS A 238 -12.58 4.55 -21.25
N PHE A 239 -13.05 5.68 -21.76
CA PHE A 239 -14.39 6.19 -21.40
C PHE A 239 -15.51 5.45 -22.13
N ALA A 240 -15.31 5.08 -23.39
CA ALA A 240 -16.26 4.28 -24.15
C ALA A 240 -16.50 2.89 -23.50
N THR A 241 -15.42 2.22 -23.09
CA THR A 241 -15.52 0.92 -22.41
C THR A 241 -16.24 1.00 -21.05
N ARG A 242 -16.22 2.16 -20.38
CA ARG A 242 -16.95 2.38 -19.13
C ARG A 242 -18.45 2.57 -19.30
N GLU A 243 -18.90 3.09 -20.43
CA GLU A 243 -20.31 3.32 -20.73
C GLU A 243 -21.11 2.02 -20.77
N ASP A 244 -20.50 0.96 -21.33
CA ASP A 244 -21.08 -0.39 -21.36
C ASP A 244 -21.26 -0.99 -19.95
N ALA A 245 -20.48 -0.53 -18.97
CA ALA A 245 -20.48 -1.08 -17.61
C ALA A 245 -21.33 -0.30 -16.59
N VAL A 246 -21.59 1.01 -16.81
CA VAL A 246 -22.31 1.87 -15.84
C VAL A 246 -23.10 2.96 -16.55
N ALA A 247 -24.38 2.70 -16.81
CA ALA A 247 -25.32 3.61 -17.48
C ALA A 247 -25.47 5.03 -16.85
N ALA A 248 -24.98 5.25 -15.64
CA ALA A 248 -25.08 6.53 -14.92
C ALA A 248 -23.97 7.55 -15.25
N ARG A 249 -23.01 7.22 -16.13
CA ARG A 249 -21.87 8.11 -16.46
C ARG A 249 -21.70 8.25 -17.98
N PRO A 250 -22.43 9.18 -18.63
CA PRO A 250 -22.37 9.36 -20.07
C PRO A 250 -20.97 9.69 -20.57
N ALA A 251 -20.47 8.98 -21.59
CA ALA A 251 -19.16 9.21 -22.22
C ALA A 251 -19.06 10.66 -22.76
N GLU A 252 -20.15 11.23 -23.21
CA GLU A 252 -20.26 12.61 -23.68
C GLU A 252 -19.74 13.63 -22.66
N ARG A 253 -20.02 13.44 -21.37
CA ARG A 253 -19.54 14.33 -20.29
C ARG A 253 -18.02 14.31 -20.19
N TYR A 254 -17.41 13.14 -20.34
CA TYR A 254 -15.97 13.00 -20.31
C TYR A 254 -15.31 13.51 -21.58
N ALA A 255 -15.95 13.30 -22.74
CA ALA A 255 -15.49 13.86 -24.01
C ALA A 255 -15.48 15.40 -23.96
N ALA A 256 -16.53 16.04 -23.44
CA ALA A 256 -16.60 17.48 -23.28
C ALA A 256 -15.53 18.04 -22.31
N GLY A 257 -15.19 17.29 -21.27
CA GLY A 257 -14.16 17.68 -20.28
C GLY A 257 -12.75 17.14 -20.57
N PHE A 258 -12.53 16.48 -21.71
CA PHE A 258 -11.31 15.71 -21.96
C PHE A 258 -10.05 16.56 -21.95
N GLU A 259 -10.06 17.75 -22.53
CA GLU A 259 -8.92 18.65 -22.49
C GLU A 259 -8.52 19.02 -21.04
N ASN A 260 -9.50 19.32 -20.19
CA ASN A 260 -9.25 19.57 -18.77
C ASN A 260 -8.69 18.35 -18.07
N ILE A 261 -9.19 17.15 -18.38
CA ILE A 261 -8.64 15.89 -17.84
C ILE A 261 -7.18 15.73 -18.23
N ARG A 262 -6.80 16.03 -19.48
CA ARG A 262 -5.42 16.01 -19.97
C ARG A 262 -4.53 17.05 -19.30
N ARG A 263 -5.05 18.26 -19.06
CA ARG A 263 -4.33 19.31 -18.32
C ARG A 263 -4.07 18.87 -16.87
N LEU A 264 -5.06 18.32 -16.20
CA LEU A 264 -4.89 17.76 -14.86
C LEU A 264 -3.90 16.59 -14.85
N GLN A 265 -3.89 15.72 -15.87
CA GLN A 265 -2.89 14.65 -15.94
C GLN A 265 -1.46 15.21 -16.02
N ARG A 266 -1.23 16.23 -16.83
CA ARG A 266 0.08 16.91 -16.91
C ARG A 266 0.48 17.49 -15.54
N TYR A 267 -0.46 18.12 -14.85
CA TYR A 267 -0.23 18.67 -13.51
C TYR A 267 0.11 17.57 -12.49
N VAL A 268 -0.70 16.53 -12.38
CA VAL A 268 -0.48 15.42 -11.42
C VAL A 268 0.87 14.73 -11.68
N LYS A 269 1.22 14.51 -12.96
CA LYS A 269 2.53 13.98 -13.34
C LYS A 269 3.69 14.90 -12.94
N SER A 270 3.55 16.20 -13.15
CA SER A 270 4.54 17.18 -12.72
C SER A 270 4.73 17.16 -11.20
N GLN A 271 3.64 17.07 -10.44
CA GLN A 271 3.72 16.93 -8.98
C GLN A 271 4.40 15.61 -8.59
N ALA A 272 4.09 14.51 -9.26
CA ALA A 272 4.73 13.22 -9.00
C ALA A 272 6.25 13.29 -9.22
N LEU A 273 6.69 13.85 -10.33
CA LEU A 273 8.11 14.01 -10.65
C LEU A 273 8.82 14.90 -9.63
N SER A 274 8.21 16.03 -9.22
CA SER A 274 8.82 16.96 -8.24
C SER A 274 8.91 16.38 -6.84
N HIS A 275 8.12 15.37 -6.49
CA HIS A 275 8.13 14.69 -5.19
C HIS A 275 8.74 13.28 -5.24
N GLY A 276 9.39 12.89 -6.34
CA GLY A 276 10.01 11.56 -6.47
C GLY A 276 9.01 10.40 -6.47
N VAL A 277 7.72 10.66 -6.76
CA VAL A 277 6.69 9.64 -6.82
C VAL A 277 6.66 9.01 -8.21
N PRO A 278 6.72 7.65 -8.33
CA PRO A 278 6.72 6.97 -9.60
C PRO A 278 5.46 7.23 -10.43
N VAL A 279 5.65 7.43 -11.75
CA VAL A 279 4.56 7.53 -12.72
C VAL A 279 4.58 6.28 -13.60
N LEU A 280 3.54 5.46 -13.51
CA LEU A 280 3.44 4.21 -14.24
C LEU A 280 2.47 4.36 -15.43
N PRO A 281 2.90 3.96 -16.65
CA PRO A 281 2.03 3.98 -17.80
C PRO A 281 1.01 2.84 -17.75
N ASN A 282 -0.25 3.10 -18.11
CA ASN A 282 -1.30 2.08 -18.22
C ASN A 282 -1.75 1.93 -19.68
N TYR A 283 -0.92 1.26 -20.49
CA TYR A 283 -1.27 0.91 -21.87
C TYR A 283 -1.88 -0.47 -22.03
N SER A 284 -1.53 -1.39 -21.14
CA SER A 284 -2.03 -2.74 -21.07
C SER A 284 -2.23 -3.09 -19.60
N PHE A 285 -3.38 -3.65 -19.27
CA PHE A 285 -3.70 -4.06 -17.90
C PHE A 285 -2.63 -4.99 -17.31
N ASP A 286 -2.23 -6.04 -18.07
CA ASP A 286 -1.27 -7.02 -17.56
C ASP A 286 0.12 -6.43 -17.32
N GLN A 287 0.56 -5.52 -18.19
CA GLN A 287 1.84 -4.82 -17.99
C GLN A 287 1.77 -3.84 -16.82
N ALA A 288 0.68 -3.10 -16.70
CA ALA A 288 0.51 -2.13 -15.62
C ALA A 288 0.44 -2.83 -14.25
N ILE A 289 -0.31 -3.91 -14.12
CA ILE A 289 -0.40 -4.64 -12.85
C ILE A 289 0.93 -5.31 -12.49
N ALA A 290 1.68 -5.82 -13.47
CA ALA A 290 3.01 -6.36 -13.22
C ALA A 290 3.99 -5.28 -12.73
N ALA A 291 4.01 -4.12 -13.39
CA ALA A 291 4.86 -2.99 -12.98
C ALA A 291 4.49 -2.46 -11.58
N VAL A 292 3.18 -2.39 -11.27
CA VAL A 292 2.71 -2.00 -9.93
C VAL A 292 3.13 -3.02 -8.88
N MET A 293 3.01 -4.32 -9.17
CA MET A 293 3.46 -5.36 -8.24
C MET A 293 4.97 -5.29 -7.98
N ASP A 294 5.77 -5.11 -9.03
CA ASP A 294 7.22 -4.95 -8.89
C ASP A 294 7.55 -3.71 -8.03
N LEU A 295 6.89 -2.56 -8.29
CA LEU A 295 7.06 -1.35 -7.50
C LEU A 295 6.71 -1.55 -6.02
N VAL A 296 5.57 -2.19 -5.74
CA VAL A 296 5.15 -2.48 -4.35
C VAL A 296 6.18 -3.37 -3.68
N MET A 297 6.64 -4.43 -4.35
CA MET A 297 7.63 -5.36 -3.80
C MET A 297 8.97 -4.66 -3.53
N GLU A 298 9.44 -3.82 -4.44
CA GLU A 298 10.69 -3.07 -4.28
C GLU A 298 10.59 -2.11 -3.10
N HIS A 299 9.54 -1.30 -3.08
CA HIS A 299 9.34 -0.27 -2.05
C HIS A 299 9.19 -0.86 -0.64
N THR A 300 8.38 -1.91 -0.52
CA THR A 300 8.16 -2.59 0.76
C THR A 300 9.41 -3.30 1.25
N THR A 301 10.18 -3.94 0.36
CA THR A 301 11.44 -4.60 0.72
C THR A 301 12.49 -3.61 1.19
N GLN A 302 12.66 -2.48 0.47
CA GLN A 302 13.58 -1.43 0.88
C GLN A 302 13.21 -0.89 2.26
N ARG A 303 11.94 -0.60 2.47
CA ARG A 303 11.46 -0.06 3.75
C ARG A 303 11.58 -1.06 4.90
N ALA A 304 11.33 -2.35 4.63
CA ALA A 304 11.55 -3.42 5.60
C ALA A 304 13.00 -3.47 6.07
N THR A 305 13.94 -3.30 5.16
CA THR A 305 15.37 -3.27 5.46
C THR A 305 15.72 -2.07 6.34
N GLU A 306 15.24 -0.86 5.99
CA GLU A 306 15.46 0.35 6.78
C GLU A 306 14.93 0.23 8.23
N ILE A 307 13.73 -0.35 8.41
CA ILE A 307 13.13 -0.57 9.73
C ILE A 307 13.99 -1.53 10.56
N ARG A 308 14.49 -2.62 9.97
CA ARG A 308 15.37 -3.58 10.65
C ARG A 308 16.69 -2.96 11.06
N GLU A 309 17.31 -2.19 10.17
CA GLU A 309 18.57 -1.51 10.45
C GLU A 309 18.43 -0.48 11.58
N ALA A 310 17.33 0.28 11.57
CA ALA A 310 16.99 1.22 12.64
C ALA A 310 16.82 0.50 14.00
N ALA A 311 16.08 -0.61 14.01
CA ALA A 311 15.87 -1.43 15.22
C ALA A 311 17.16 -2.02 15.74
N ALA A 312 18.03 -2.55 14.86
CA ALA A 312 19.34 -3.08 15.25
C ALA A 312 20.24 -1.99 15.84
N THR A 313 20.23 -0.79 15.29
CA THR A 313 21.01 0.36 15.79
C THR A 313 20.55 0.80 17.19
N ILE A 314 19.23 0.76 17.46
CA ILE A 314 18.69 1.08 18.80
C ILE A 314 19.10 0.00 19.81
N ALA A 315 19.02 -1.28 19.44
CA ALA A 315 19.40 -2.38 20.30
C ALA A 315 20.91 -2.32 20.69
N ASP A 316 21.78 -2.02 19.74
CA ASP A 316 23.23 -1.89 19.96
C ASP A 316 23.55 -0.71 20.89
N ARG A 317 22.85 0.42 20.74
CA ARG A 317 22.98 1.58 21.66
C ARG A 317 22.52 1.27 23.07
N SER A 318 21.47 0.48 23.25
CA SER A 318 20.96 0.08 24.56
C SER A 318 21.98 -0.80 25.30
N ILE A 319 22.60 -1.74 24.59
CA ILE A 319 23.64 -2.62 25.15
C ILE A 319 24.90 -1.82 25.57
N THR A 320 25.26 -0.80 24.79
CA THR A 320 26.43 0.06 25.12
C THR A 320 26.17 1.02 26.27
N VAL A 321 24.94 1.39 26.56
CA VAL A 321 24.56 2.21 27.72
C VAL A 321 24.58 1.37 29.01
N ASP A 322 24.05 0.16 28.99
CA ASP A 322 24.07 -0.76 30.14
C ASP A 322 25.51 -1.19 30.51
N ALA A 323 26.37 -1.44 29.51
CA ALA A 323 27.77 -1.77 29.76
C ALA A 323 28.59 -0.64 30.40
N ARG A 324 28.17 0.63 30.26
CA ARG A 324 28.79 1.80 30.89
C ARG A 324 28.28 2.07 32.31
N SER A 325 27.09 1.57 32.67
CA SER A 325 26.55 1.71 34.01
C SER A 325 27.06 0.66 35.01
N GLU A 326 27.75 -0.40 34.57
CA GLU A 326 28.31 -1.44 35.41
C GLU A 326 29.78 -1.22 35.84
N HIS A 327 30.41 -0.08 35.51
CA HIS A 327 31.73 0.23 36.04
C HIS A 327 31.56 1.00 37.37
N PRO A 328 31.85 0.40 38.53
CA PRO A 328 31.80 1.12 39.79
C PRO A 328 32.89 2.22 39.81
N ALA A 329 32.49 3.39 40.25
CA ALA A 329 33.40 4.50 40.46
C ALA A 329 34.55 4.08 41.37
N ASP A 330 35.77 4.26 40.90
CA ASP A 330 37.01 4.13 41.60
C ASP A 330 36.95 4.96 42.90
N GLU A 331 36.99 4.28 44.03
CA GLU A 331 37.05 4.91 45.35
C GLU A 331 38.43 5.61 45.48
N SER A 332 38.47 6.89 45.27
CA SER A 332 39.59 7.74 45.67
C SER A 332 39.63 7.85 47.22
N PRO A 333 40.77 7.55 47.87
CA PRO A 333 40.84 7.67 49.32
C PRO A 333 40.77 9.11 49.78
N ALA A 334 40.00 9.33 50.88
CA ALA A 334 39.82 10.59 51.53
C ALA A 334 41.19 11.18 52.04
N PRO A 335 41.43 12.49 52.00
CA PRO A 335 42.62 13.08 52.56
C PRO A 335 42.56 13.08 54.10
N GLU A 336 43.61 12.59 54.73
CA GLU A 336 43.84 12.64 56.18
C GLU A 336 43.94 14.12 56.64
N HIS A 337 43.14 14.51 57.59
CA HIS A 337 43.29 15.76 58.33
C HIS A 337 44.39 15.64 59.38
N PRO A 338 45.34 16.61 59.46
CA PRO A 338 46.29 16.64 60.58
C PRO A 338 45.63 17.20 61.83
N VAL A 339 45.78 16.47 62.92
CA VAL A 339 45.43 16.86 64.28
C VAL A 339 46.42 17.98 64.70
N ALA A 340 45.93 19.18 64.96
CA ALA A 340 46.70 20.22 65.64
C ALA A 340 46.32 20.23 67.14
N GLY A 341 47.33 19.88 67.93
CA GLY A 341 47.29 19.91 69.37
C GLY A 341 47.33 21.30 69.95
N GLY A 342 46.78 21.34 71.08
CA GLY A 342 46.64 22.19 72.18
C GLY A 342 47.49 23.43 72.40
N GLN A 343 46.97 24.34 73.08
CA GLN A 343 47.49 24.88 74.39
C GLN A 343 46.75 26.17 74.70
N THR A 344 46.09 26.11 75.83
CA THR A 344 46.13 27.01 77.01
C THR A 344 46.26 28.54 76.79
N ALA A 345 45.29 29.29 77.11
CA ALA A 345 45.23 30.20 78.26
C ALA A 345 43.79 30.78 78.39
#